data_af3267b082fac1f18789da8460a4bc84
#
_entry.id   af3267b082fac1f18789da8460a4bc84
#
_cell.length_a   1.000
_cell.length_b   1.000
_cell.length_c   1.000
_cell.angle_alpha   90.00
_cell.angle_beta   90.00
_cell.angle_gamma   90.00
#
_symmetry.space_group_name_H-M   'P 1'
#
loop_
_entity.id
_entity.type
_entity.pdbx_description
1 polymer ?
#
loop_
_entity_poly.entity_id
_entity_poly.type
_entity_poly.pdbx_seq_one_letter_code
_entity_poly.pdbx_strand_id
1 'polypeptide(L)' 'MDENLKKEIQSATLERLISHLDERKDVQNIDLMNLAGFCRNCLSRWYRDCLLYTSPSPRDNT' A
#
# COMPACT_ATOMS: atom_id res chain seq x y z
N MET A 1 4.81 -21.70 1.96
CA MET A 1 5.40 -20.62 2.74
C MET A 1 4.49 -20.32 3.92
N ASP A 2 5.09 -20.09 5.06
CA ASP A 2 4.34 -19.74 6.26
C ASP A 2 3.52 -18.46 6.06
N GLU A 3 2.31 -18.45 6.60
CA GLU A 3 1.39 -17.32 6.47
C GLU A 3 2.00 -16.04 7.03
N ASN A 4 2.63 -16.13 8.21
CA ASN A 4 3.24 -14.96 8.83
C ASN A 4 4.44 -14.46 8.02
N LEU A 5 5.25 -15.36 7.52
CA LEU A 5 6.39 -15.00 6.69
C LEU A 5 5.93 -14.35 5.39
N LYS A 6 4.86 -14.86 4.80
CA LYS A 6 4.30 -14.32 3.59
C LYS A 6 3.85 -12.87 3.82
N LYS A 7 3.18 -12.62 4.94
CA LYS A 7 2.71 -11.28 5.27
C LYS A 7 3.87 -10.32 5.50
N GLU A 8 4.94 -10.80 6.12
CA GLU A 8 6.13 -9.97 6.34
C GLU A 8 6.78 -9.58 5.03
N ILE A 9 6.89 -10.53 4.11
CA ILE A 9 7.48 -10.27 2.80
C ILE A 9 6.61 -9.29 2.02
N GLN A 10 5.30 -9.46 2.06
CA GLN A 10 4.38 -8.57 1.38
C GLN A 10 4.45 -7.16 1.95
N SER A 11 4.57 -7.06 3.27
CA SER A 11 4.69 -5.77 3.92
C SER A 11 5.98 -5.06 3.52
N ALA A 12 7.09 -5.77 3.51
CA ALA A 12 8.38 -5.22 3.10
C ALA A 12 8.36 -4.81 1.64
N THR A 13 7.70 -5.60 0.80
CA THR A 13 7.58 -5.31 -0.62
C THR A 13 6.78 -4.03 -0.85
N LEU A 14 5.72 -3.84 -0.09
CA LEU A 14 4.91 -2.64 -0.19
C LEU A 14 5.71 -1.40 0.24
N GLU A 15 6.47 -1.51 1.32
CA GLU A 15 7.33 -0.41 1.76
C GLU A 15 8.34 -0.05 0.68
N ARG A 16 8.90 -1.05 0.04
CA ARG A 16 9.85 -0.81 -1.05
C ARG A 16 9.19 -0.09 -2.21
N LEU A 17 7.97 -0.49 -2.54
CA LEU A 17 7.22 0.17 -3.62
C LEU A 17 6.94 1.62 -3.28
N ILE A 18 6.52 1.89 -2.05
CA ILE A 18 6.23 3.25 -1.61
C ILE A 18 7.49 4.11 -1.68
N SER A 19 8.61 3.59 -1.21
CA SER A 19 9.89 4.31 -1.26
C SER A 19 10.30 4.58 -2.70
N HIS A 20 10.12 3.60 -3.57
CA HIS A 20 10.47 3.75 -4.97
C HIS A 20 9.65 4.86 -5.62
N LEU A 21 8.36 4.90 -5.35
CA LEU A 21 7.49 5.93 -5.89
C LEU A 21 7.85 7.32 -5.35
N ASP A 22 8.28 7.37 -4.10
CA ASP A 22 8.74 8.64 -3.51
C ASP A 22 10.01 9.15 -4.18
N GLU A 23 10.89 8.24 -4.58
CA GLU A 23 12.13 8.60 -5.28
C GLU A 23 11.88 9.04 -6.72
N ARG A 24 10.84 8.51 -7.33
CA ARG A 24 10.51 8.80 -8.72
C ARG A 24 9.53 9.97 -8.82
N LYS A 25 9.98 11.12 -8.38
CA LYS A 25 9.16 12.34 -8.42
C LYS A 25 9.01 12.90 -9.84
N ASP A 26 9.82 12.40 -10.75
CA ASP A 26 9.70 12.71 -12.17
C ASP A 26 8.43 12.09 -12.78
N VAL A 27 7.87 11.07 -12.15
CA VAL A 27 6.65 10.42 -12.60
C VAL A 27 5.47 11.01 -11.84
N GLN A 28 4.62 11.73 -12.55
CA GLN A 28 3.45 12.35 -11.93
C GLN A 28 2.33 11.33 -11.77
N ASN A 29 1.38 11.64 -10.91
CA ASN A 29 0.26 10.74 -10.63
C ASN A 29 -0.54 10.43 -11.91
N ILE A 30 -0.69 11.41 -12.79
CA ILE A 30 -1.44 11.19 -14.04
C ILE A 30 -0.69 10.20 -14.93
N ASP A 31 0.63 10.28 -14.97
CA ASP A 31 1.44 9.34 -15.76
C ASP A 31 1.29 7.93 -15.22
N LEU A 32 1.35 7.80 -13.90
CA LEU A 32 1.23 6.51 -13.24
C LEU A 32 -0.15 5.91 -13.47
N MET A 33 -1.19 6.73 -13.38
CA MET A 33 -2.56 6.28 -13.62
C MET A 33 -2.74 5.77 -15.04
N ASN A 34 -2.18 6.47 -16.00
CA ASN A 34 -2.29 6.09 -17.41
C ASN A 34 -1.54 4.78 -17.70
N LEU A 35 -0.40 4.60 -17.05
CA LEU A 35 0.43 3.43 -17.28
C LEU A 35 -0.05 2.20 -16.52
N ALA A 36 -0.36 2.36 -15.25
CA ALA A 36 -0.58 1.25 -14.35
C ALA A 36 -2.02 1.13 -13.85
N GLY A 37 -2.86 2.11 -14.13
CA GLY A 37 -4.25 2.07 -13.69
C GLY A 37 -4.45 2.47 -12.24
N PHE A 38 -3.42 2.95 -11.57
CA PHE A 38 -3.52 3.47 -10.22
C PHE A 38 -2.46 4.56 -10.03
N CYS A 39 -2.61 5.32 -8.96
CA CYS A 39 -1.64 6.35 -8.64
C CYS A 39 -1.31 6.29 -7.15
N ARG A 40 -0.43 7.19 -6.70
CA ARG A 40 -0.03 7.21 -5.29
C ARG A 40 -1.22 7.42 -4.36
N ASN A 41 -2.17 8.24 -4.78
CA ASN A 41 -3.39 8.47 -4.00
C ASN A 41 -4.23 7.22 -3.88
N CYS A 42 -4.34 6.45 -4.97
CA CYS A 42 -5.07 5.19 -4.95
C CYS A 42 -4.40 4.20 -4.01
N LEU A 43 -3.08 4.13 -4.05
CA LEU A 43 -2.32 3.24 -3.18
C LEU A 43 -2.52 3.60 -1.70
N SER A 44 -2.50 4.89 -1.41
CA SER A 44 -2.75 5.36 -0.04
C SER A 44 -4.15 5.02 0.42
N ARG A 45 -5.13 5.12 -0.47
CA ARG A 45 -6.51 4.76 -0.15
C ARG A 45 -6.63 3.28 0.14
N TRP A 46 -5.99 2.44 -0.66
CA TRP A 46 -6.00 1.00 -0.44
C TRP A 46 -5.37 0.65 0.90
N TYR A 47 -4.27 1.32 1.22
CA TYR A 47 -3.59 1.12 2.50
C TYR A 47 -4.51 1.46 3.65
N ARG A 48 -5.20 2.58 3.57
CA ARG A 48 -6.14 3.01 4.61
C ARG A 48 -7.31 2.04 4.72
N ASP A 49 -7.84 1.57 3.58
CA ASP A 49 -8.93 0.62 3.60
C ASP A 49 -8.52 -0.67 4.31
N CYS A 50 -7.34 -1.16 4.03
CA CYS A 50 -6.82 -2.36 4.69
C CYS A 50 -6.64 -2.12 6.19
N LEU A 51 -6.18 -0.95 6.55
CA LEU A 51 -6.01 -0.61 7.96
C LEU A 51 -7.34 -0.62 8.70
N LEU A 52 -8.37 -0.07 8.08
CA LEU A 52 -9.70 -0.04 8.68
C LEU A 52 -10.28 -1.44 8.83
N TYR A 53 -10.01 -2.33 7.88
CA TYR A 53 -10.51 -3.69 7.94
C TYR A 53 -9.77 -4.56 8.94
N THR A 54 -8.47 -4.36 9.07
CA THR A 54 -7.63 -5.21 9.90
C THR A 54 -7.35 -4.62 11.27
N SER A 55 -7.75 -3.38 11.50
CA SER A 55 -7.56 -2.74 12.79
C SER A 55 -8.37 -3.49 13.84
N PRO A 56 -7.75 -3.84 14.90
CA PRO A 56 -8.49 -4.54 15.97
C PRO A 56 -9.52 -3.63 16.55
N SER A 57 -9.96 -3.40 16.40
CA SER A 57 -10.50 -2.44 16.78
C SER A 57 -11.20 -2.14 17.42
N PRO A 58 -10.72 -1.75 17.63
CA PRO A 58 -11.32 -1.44 18.56
C PRO A 58 -12.67 -1.45 18.22
N ARG A 59 -12.81 -1.89 17.66
CA ARG A 59 -13.79 -2.12 17.32
C ARG A 59 -14.22 -3.09 17.80
N ASP A 60 -13.57 -3.22 18.48
CA ASP A 60 -13.59 -3.99 18.96
C ASP A 60 -13.75 -4.09 19.38
N ASN A 61 -13.62 -3.56 19.47
CA ASN A 61 -13.35 -3.60 19.63
C ASN A 61 -13.41 -3.37 19.65
N THR A 62 -13.55 -3.07 19.87
CA THR A 62 -13.21 -2.99 19.75
C THR A 62 -13.18 -2.93 19.74
#